data_1fccd62ff654673416601d9db2d627c1
#
_entry.id   1fccd62ff654673416601d9db2d627c1
#
_cell.length_a   1.000
_cell.length_b   1.000
_cell.length_c   1.000
_cell.angle_alpha   90.00
_cell.angle_beta   90.00
_cell.angle_gamma   90.00
#
_symmetry.space_group_name_H-M   'P 1'
#
loop_
_entity.id
_entity.type
_entity.pdbx_description
1 polymer ?
#
loop_
_entity_poly.entity_id
_entity_poly.type
_entity_poly.pdbx_seq_one_letter_code
_entity_poly.pdbx_strand_id
1 'polypeptide(L)'
;MKFSKQIMTSKTDEYYTPDYAVKIILPYLKAREFKHVWCPFDKEHSEFVKILKKEGFNVTFGHIETGQDFFEYKQPPTDVDCVVSNPPFSKRNAIFEALFSFNLPFAVIMHFNGLFDAKVRYELFKNNKFELLIPKGRMCFFDESMEIKESPNFQSIYVCSGVLDNQIEFTDMEREVEAE
;
A
#
# COMPACT_ATOMS: atom_id res chain seq x y z
N MET A 1 -35.70 11.18 -22.32
CA MET A 1 -34.30 10.85 -22.57
C MET A 1 -33.80 9.98 -21.41
N LYS A 2 -33.68 8.67 -21.59
CA LYS A 2 -33.27 7.73 -20.53
C LYS A 2 -31.75 7.67 -20.54
N PHE A 3 -31.09 8.20 -19.52
CA PHE A 3 -29.68 7.90 -19.27
C PHE A 3 -29.53 6.48 -18.75
N SER A 4 -29.06 5.58 -19.59
CA SER A 4 -28.63 4.26 -19.16
C SER A 4 -27.38 4.45 -18.26
N LYS A 5 -27.53 4.16 -16.98
CA LYS A 5 -26.41 3.91 -16.09
C LYS A 5 -25.65 2.69 -16.63
N GLN A 6 -24.59 2.93 -17.39
CA GLN A 6 -23.57 1.92 -17.58
C GLN A 6 -22.92 1.69 -16.20
N ILE A 7 -23.29 0.58 -15.59
CA ILE A 7 -22.54 0.04 -14.46
C ILE A 7 -21.21 -0.40 -15.07
N MET A 8 -20.19 0.45 -14.95
CA MET A 8 -18.82 0.02 -15.14
C MET A 8 -18.52 -0.98 -14.01
N THR A 9 -18.72 -2.24 -14.27
CA THR A 9 -18.08 -3.31 -13.51
C THR A 9 -16.59 -3.14 -13.76
N SER A 10 -15.89 -2.54 -12.80
CA SER A 10 -14.44 -2.49 -12.79
C SER A 10 -13.92 -3.92 -12.74
N LYS A 11 -13.58 -4.45 -13.89
CA LYS A 11 -12.70 -5.60 -13.98
C LYS A 11 -11.37 -5.16 -13.39
N THR A 12 -11.01 -5.79 -12.28
CA THR A 12 -9.71 -5.84 -11.61
C THR A 12 -9.12 -4.52 -11.12
N ASP A 13 -9.26 -4.31 -9.82
CA ASP A 13 -8.48 -3.36 -9.01
C ASP A 13 -7.10 -3.97 -8.65
N GLU A 14 -6.69 -5.03 -9.33
CA GLU A 14 -5.41 -5.70 -9.12
C GLU A 14 -4.32 -5.05 -9.96
N TYR A 15 -3.47 -4.32 -9.25
CA TYR A 15 -2.27 -3.74 -9.81
C TYR A 15 -1.05 -4.34 -9.12
N TYR A 16 -0.12 -4.87 -9.91
CA TYR A 16 1.14 -5.38 -9.40
C TYR A 16 2.10 -4.23 -9.14
N THR A 17 2.61 -4.18 -7.92
CA THR A 17 3.53 -3.15 -7.47
C THR A 17 4.93 -3.42 -8.02
N PRO A 18 5.60 -2.44 -8.66
CA PRO A 18 6.97 -2.63 -9.13
C PRO A 18 7.95 -2.68 -7.96
N ASP A 19 9.08 -3.34 -8.16
CA ASP A 19 10.11 -3.56 -7.16
C ASP A 19 10.67 -2.26 -6.57
N TYR A 20 10.91 -1.25 -7.42
CA TYR A 20 11.41 0.06 -6.98
C TYR A 20 10.45 0.77 -6.01
N ALA A 21 9.13 0.55 -6.16
CA ALA A 21 8.15 1.11 -5.24
C ALA A 21 8.19 0.43 -3.86
N VAL A 22 8.56 -0.85 -3.79
CA VAL A 22 8.79 -1.55 -2.53
C VAL A 22 10.12 -1.14 -1.91
N LYS A 23 11.16 -0.99 -2.72
CA LYS A 23 12.52 -0.68 -2.23
C LYS A 23 12.58 0.64 -1.44
N ILE A 24 11.78 1.64 -1.78
CA ILE A 24 11.82 2.95 -1.11
C ILE A 24 11.38 2.92 0.36
N ILE A 25 10.57 1.94 0.79
CA ILE A 25 10.13 1.84 2.20
C ILE A 25 11.12 1.05 3.07
N LEU A 26 11.99 0.23 2.48
CA LEU A 26 12.88 -0.67 3.22
C LEU A 26 13.79 0.04 4.24
N PRO A 27 14.43 1.18 3.92
CA PRO A 27 15.29 1.88 4.88
C PRO A 27 14.55 2.25 6.16
N TYR A 28 13.30 2.66 6.05
CA TYR A 28 12.46 3.07 7.18
C TYR A 28 12.05 1.89 8.04
N LEU A 29 11.68 0.76 7.42
CA LEU A 29 11.36 -0.48 8.14
C LEU A 29 12.56 -0.99 8.94
N LYS A 30 13.76 -0.93 8.33
CA LYS A 30 15.03 -1.32 8.98
C LYS A 30 15.39 -0.37 10.13
N ALA A 31 15.20 0.94 9.96
CA ALA A 31 15.46 1.94 10.98
C ALA A 31 14.57 1.77 12.22
N ARG A 32 13.35 1.24 12.04
CA ARG A 32 12.44 0.87 13.13
C ARG A 32 12.74 -0.51 13.73
N GLU A 33 13.74 -1.22 13.20
CA GLU A 33 14.12 -2.57 13.63
C GLU A 33 12.98 -3.60 13.54
N PHE A 34 11.97 -3.36 12.69
CA PHE A 34 10.91 -4.33 12.43
C PHE A 34 11.49 -5.64 11.90
N LYS A 35 10.94 -6.77 12.34
CA LYS A 35 11.39 -8.11 11.96
C LYS A 35 10.33 -8.91 11.24
N HIS A 36 9.06 -8.68 11.57
CA HIS A 36 7.94 -9.43 11.03
C HIS A 36 6.90 -8.48 10.42
N VAL A 37 6.75 -8.55 9.11
CA VAL A 37 5.87 -7.69 8.32
C VAL A 37 4.63 -8.45 7.88
N TRP A 38 3.46 -7.83 7.98
CA TRP A 38 2.22 -8.34 7.43
C TRP A 38 1.85 -7.62 6.13
N CYS A 39 1.64 -8.42 5.06
CA CYS A 39 1.23 -7.98 3.72
C CYS A 39 -0.17 -8.53 3.41
N PRO A 40 -1.26 -7.91 3.92
CA PRO A 40 -2.61 -8.48 3.89
C PRO A 40 -3.30 -8.44 2.53
N PHE A 41 -2.72 -7.78 1.53
CA PHE A 41 -3.27 -7.65 0.18
C PHE A 41 -2.34 -8.25 -0.88
N ASP A 42 -1.44 -9.14 -0.47
CA ASP A 42 -0.38 -9.67 -1.30
C ASP A 42 -0.42 -11.19 -1.40
N LYS A 43 -0.07 -11.70 -2.57
CA LYS A 43 0.14 -13.12 -2.86
C LYS A 43 1.62 -13.47 -2.68
N GLU A 44 1.94 -14.75 -2.59
CA GLU A 44 3.33 -15.21 -2.40
C GLU A 44 4.31 -14.68 -3.46
N HIS A 45 3.83 -14.49 -4.68
CA HIS A 45 4.64 -14.01 -5.81
C HIS A 45 4.69 -12.48 -5.94
N SER A 46 4.04 -11.72 -5.06
CA SER A 46 4.10 -10.25 -5.10
C SER A 46 5.50 -9.73 -4.76
N GLU A 47 5.85 -8.58 -5.31
CA GLU A 47 7.15 -7.96 -5.06
C GLU A 47 7.33 -7.57 -3.57
N PHE A 48 6.27 -7.21 -2.87
CA PHE A 48 6.34 -6.99 -1.42
C PHE A 48 6.84 -8.24 -0.70
N VAL A 49 6.21 -9.39 -0.94
CA VAL A 49 6.58 -10.64 -0.25
C VAL A 49 7.98 -11.08 -0.61
N LYS A 50 8.34 -11.06 -1.90
CA LYS A 50 9.66 -11.46 -2.37
C LYS A 50 10.78 -10.59 -1.82
N ILE A 51 10.64 -9.27 -1.94
CA ILE A 51 11.67 -8.32 -1.54
C ILE A 51 11.84 -8.32 -0.03
N LEU A 52 10.75 -8.26 0.73
CA LEU A 52 10.82 -8.28 2.20
C LEU A 52 11.50 -9.56 2.71
N LYS A 53 11.15 -10.74 2.16
CA LYS A 53 11.83 -12.00 2.50
C LYS A 53 13.32 -11.96 2.14
N LYS A 54 13.67 -11.46 0.95
CA LYS A 54 15.06 -11.31 0.50
C LYS A 54 15.87 -10.39 1.42
N GLU A 55 15.23 -9.35 1.95
CA GLU A 55 15.84 -8.37 2.86
C GLU A 55 15.89 -8.85 4.33
N GLY A 56 15.45 -10.08 4.60
CA GLY A 56 15.57 -10.74 5.89
C GLY A 56 14.39 -10.56 6.84
N PHE A 57 13.27 -10.02 6.37
CA PHE A 57 12.04 -9.94 7.17
C PHE A 57 11.31 -11.28 7.19
N ASN A 58 10.68 -11.60 8.32
CA ASN A 58 9.60 -12.57 8.35
C ASN A 58 8.37 -11.93 7.70
N VAL A 59 7.65 -12.65 6.85
CA VAL A 59 6.51 -12.10 6.12
C VAL A 59 5.30 -13.00 6.28
N THR A 60 4.26 -12.45 6.90
CA THR A 60 2.90 -13.00 6.82
C THR A 60 2.19 -12.28 5.68
N PHE A 61 1.58 -13.02 4.78
CA PHE A 61 0.86 -12.45 3.64
C PHE A 61 -0.50 -13.13 3.47
N GLY A 62 -1.41 -12.47 2.77
CA GLY A 62 -2.74 -12.99 2.47
C GLY A 62 -3.42 -12.17 1.39
N HIS A 63 -4.40 -12.80 0.74
CA HIS A 63 -5.17 -12.18 -0.32
C HIS A 63 -6.59 -12.75 -0.33
N ILE A 64 -7.58 -11.94 -0.73
CA ILE A 64 -8.98 -12.37 -0.78
C ILE A 64 -9.17 -13.60 -1.70
N GLU A 65 -8.44 -13.67 -2.81
CA GLU A 65 -8.48 -14.82 -3.73
C GLU A 65 -7.89 -16.11 -3.14
N THR A 66 -7.06 -16.01 -2.10
CA THR A 66 -6.53 -17.16 -1.35
C THR A 66 -7.36 -17.48 -0.12
N GLY A 67 -8.55 -16.89 0.02
CA GLY A 67 -9.46 -17.11 1.13
C GLY A 67 -9.09 -16.35 2.40
N GLN A 68 -8.26 -15.30 2.29
CA GLN A 68 -7.82 -14.47 3.41
C GLN A 68 -8.26 -13.02 3.15
N ASP A 69 -9.48 -12.67 3.57
CA ASP A 69 -9.98 -11.31 3.44
C ASP A 69 -9.49 -10.45 4.62
N PHE A 70 -8.78 -9.36 4.30
CA PHE A 70 -8.31 -8.38 5.27
C PHE A 70 -9.42 -7.84 6.19
N PHE A 71 -10.62 -7.68 5.67
CA PHE A 71 -11.75 -7.12 6.42
C PHE A 71 -12.39 -8.10 7.42
N GLU A 72 -12.04 -9.38 7.36
CA GLU A 72 -12.45 -10.38 8.34
C GLU A 72 -11.57 -10.38 9.60
N TYR A 73 -10.37 -9.78 9.52
CA TYR A 73 -9.48 -9.68 10.67
C TYR A 73 -9.99 -8.64 11.68
N LYS A 74 -10.31 -9.09 12.88
CA LYS A 74 -10.63 -8.21 14.03
C LYS A 74 -9.38 -7.70 14.72
N GLN A 75 -8.28 -8.42 14.59
CA GLN A 75 -6.95 -8.12 15.12
C GLN A 75 -5.91 -8.59 14.11
N PRO A 76 -4.73 -7.94 14.06
CA PRO A 76 -3.65 -8.42 13.20
C PRO A 76 -3.20 -9.82 13.61
N PRO A 77 -2.53 -10.56 12.71
CA PRO A 77 -1.87 -11.82 13.05
C PRO A 77 -0.91 -11.64 14.24
N THR A 78 -0.69 -12.72 14.98
CA THR A 78 0.21 -12.70 16.14
C THR A 78 1.65 -12.41 15.70
N ASP A 79 2.38 -11.66 16.53
CA ASP A 79 3.81 -11.39 16.39
C ASP A 79 4.23 -10.60 15.13
N VAL A 80 3.30 -9.89 14.48
CA VAL A 80 3.66 -8.94 13.41
C VAL A 80 3.99 -7.58 13.99
N ASP A 81 5.04 -6.94 13.45
CA ASP A 81 5.51 -5.63 13.91
C ASP A 81 4.84 -4.48 13.17
N CYS A 82 4.49 -4.68 11.91
CA CYS A 82 3.88 -3.66 11.06
C CYS A 82 3.13 -4.25 9.87
N VAL A 83 2.30 -3.42 9.25
CA VAL A 83 1.61 -3.71 7.98
C VAL A 83 2.31 -2.96 6.85
N VAL A 84 2.66 -3.66 5.76
CA VAL A 84 3.19 -3.03 4.54
C VAL A 84 2.54 -3.70 3.33
N SER A 85 1.83 -2.95 2.50
CA SER A 85 1.12 -3.53 1.35
C SER A 85 0.63 -2.46 0.37
N ASN A 86 0.10 -2.90 -0.78
CA ASN A 86 -0.62 -2.06 -1.73
C ASN A 86 -2.10 -2.47 -1.75
N PRO A 87 -2.96 -1.83 -0.95
CA PRO A 87 -4.37 -2.19 -0.85
C PRO A 87 -5.21 -1.67 -2.02
N PRO A 88 -6.42 -2.23 -2.26
CA PRO A 88 -7.34 -1.74 -3.29
C PRO A 88 -7.82 -0.32 -2.96
N PHE A 89 -7.56 0.64 -3.85
CA PHE A 89 -7.84 2.05 -3.62
C PHE A 89 -9.34 2.39 -3.50
N SER A 90 -10.20 1.56 -4.05
CA SER A 90 -11.65 1.71 -3.95
C SER A 90 -12.19 1.58 -2.52
N LYS A 91 -11.47 0.88 -1.64
CA LYS A 91 -11.87 0.61 -0.26
C LYS A 91 -11.14 1.45 0.80
N ARG A 92 -10.59 2.60 0.42
CA ARG A 92 -9.75 3.46 1.28
C ARG A 92 -10.32 3.73 2.67
N ASN A 93 -11.61 4.01 2.79
CA ASN A 93 -12.23 4.31 4.09
C ASN A 93 -12.10 3.12 5.04
N ALA A 94 -12.58 1.96 4.62
CA ALA A 94 -12.56 0.74 5.44
C ALA A 94 -11.12 0.28 5.76
N ILE A 95 -10.18 0.49 4.82
CA ILE A 95 -8.77 0.16 5.03
C ILE A 95 -8.18 1.02 6.15
N PHE A 96 -8.33 2.33 6.10
CA PHE A 96 -7.78 3.21 7.16
C PHE A 96 -8.50 3.04 8.49
N GLU A 97 -9.82 2.79 8.49
CA GLU A 97 -10.56 2.44 9.72
C GLU A 97 -9.94 1.21 10.39
N ALA A 98 -9.68 0.15 9.62
CA ALA A 98 -9.07 -1.08 10.14
C ALA A 98 -7.62 -0.86 10.59
N LEU A 99 -6.79 -0.23 9.76
CA LEU A 99 -5.37 0.00 10.06
C LEU A 99 -5.18 0.82 11.35
N PHE A 100 -5.93 1.90 11.52
CA PHE A 100 -5.85 2.69 12.76
C PHE A 100 -6.43 1.94 13.95
N SER A 101 -7.47 1.11 13.77
CA SER A 101 -8.04 0.30 14.85
C SER A 101 -7.09 -0.78 15.37
N PHE A 102 -6.21 -1.30 14.53
CA PHE A 102 -5.21 -2.30 14.91
C PHE A 102 -4.13 -1.76 15.84
N ASN A 103 -3.97 -0.44 15.90
CA ASN A 103 -2.93 0.21 16.70
C ASN A 103 -1.53 -0.37 16.45
N LEU A 104 -1.24 -0.70 15.20
CA LEU A 104 0.00 -1.28 14.70
C LEU A 104 0.62 -0.32 13.67
N PRO A 105 1.94 -0.15 13.63
CA PRO A 105 2.61 0.60 12.58
C PRO A 105 2.22 0.09 11.20
N PHE A 106 2.04 1.00 10.25
CA PHE A 106 1.75 0.62 8.88
C PHE A 106 2.38 1.55 7.84
N ALA A 107 2.61 1.03 6.66
CA ALA A 107 3.00 1.76 5.46
C ALA A 107 2.26 1.17 4.25
N VAL A 108 1.28 1.87 3.73
CA VAL A 108 0.47 1.39 2.60
C VAL A 108 0.54 2.35 1.42
N ILE A 109 0.66 1.79 0.22
CA ILE A 109 0.61 2.60 -1.01
C ILE A 109 -0.83 3.08 -1.21
N MET A 110 -0.97 4.38 -1.49
CA MET A 110 -2.27 4.99 -1.71
C MET A 110 -2.16 6.15 -2.71
N HIS A 111 -3.23 6.43 -3.43
CA HIS A 111 -3.31 7.65 -4.22
C HIS A 111 -3.28 8.87 -3.31
N PHE A 112 -2.45 9.85 -3.67
CA PHE A 112 -2.43 11.13 -2.99
C PHE A 112 -3.73 11.91 -3.22
N ASN A 113 -4.25 11.87 -4.45
CA ASN A 113 -5.48 12.59 -4.80
C ASN A 113 -6.66 12.08 -3.99
N GLY A 114 -7.37 13.02 -3.38
CA GLY A 114 -8.56 12.74 -2.59
C GLY A 114 -8.30 11.98 -1.29
N LEU A 115 -7.07 11.97 -0.79
CA LEU A 115 -6.73 11.26 0.45
C LEU A 115 -7.57 11.74 1.65
N PHE A 116 -7.83 13.03 1.73
CA PHE A 116 -8.54 13.67 2.84
C PHE A 116 -9.98 14.13 2.50
N ASP A 117 -10.48 13.88 1.29
CA ASP A 117 -11.77 14.43 0.82
C ASP A 117 -12.99 13.86 1.55
N ALA A 118 -12.95 12.58 1.91
CA ALA A 118 -14.08 11.95 2.59
C ALA A 118 -14.07 12.30 4.08
N LYS A 119 -15.25 12.65 4.62
CA LYS A 119 -15.41 12.98 6.05
C LYS A 119 -14.81 11.93 6.97
N VAL A 120 -15.03 10.65 6.68
CA VAL A 120 -14.47 9.53 7.47
C VAL A 120 -12.94 9.60 7.53
N ARG A 121 -12.28 9.73 6.38
CA ARG A 121 -10.80 9.82 6.33
C ARG A 121 -10.29 11.10 6.98
N TYR A 122 -10.97 12.23 6.74
CA TYR A 122 -10.62 13.49 7.40
C TYR A 122 -10.58 13.33 8.92
N GLU A 123 -11.61 12.74 9.52
CA GLU A 123 -11.67 12.54 10.98
C GLU A 123 -10.61 11.52 11.46
N LEU A 124 -10.37 10.46 10.70
CA LEU A 124 -9.33 9.48 11.02
C LEU A 124 -7.96 10.13 11.07
N PHE A 125 -7.57 10.85 10.01
CA PHE A 125 -6.25 11.48 9.93
C PHE A 125 -6.10 12.65 10.91
N LYS A 126 -7.16 13.40 11.18
CA LYS A 126 -7.17 14.46 12.20
C LYS A 126 -6.89 13.93 13.60
N ASN A 127 -7.41 12.75 13.93
CA ASN A 127 -7.39 12.20 15.29
C ASN A 127 -6.28 11.16 15.51
N ASN A 128 -5.51 10.80 14.48
CA ASN A 128 -4.44 9.82 14.57
C ASN A 128 -3.14 10.39 14.02
N LYS A 129 -2.01 9.90 14.53
CA LYS A 129 -0.70 10.21 13.96
C LYS A 129 -0.54 9.48 12.63
N PHE A 130 -0.09 10.21 11.62
CA PHE A 130 0.24 9.66 10.32
C PHE A 130 1.44 10.36 9.72
N GLU A 131 2.09 9.69 8.80
CA GLU A 131 3.20 10.21 8.03
C GLU A 131 2.98 9.96 6.53
N LEU A 132 3.60 10.76 5.68
CA LEU A 132 3.57 10.62 4.22
C LEU A 132 4.99 10.50 3.69
N LEU A 133 5.29 9.41 2.96
CA LEU A 133 6.50 9.28 2.17
C LEU A 133 6.18 9.55 0.71
N ILE A 134 6.72 10.64 0.19
CA ILE A 134 6.45 11.15 -1.15
C ILE A 134 7.63 10.83 -2.07
N PRO A 135 7.47 9.88 -3.01
CA PRO A 135 8.53 9.54 -3.95
C PRO A 135 8.65 10.58 -5.04
N LYS A 136 9.86 10.74 -5.57
CA LYS A 136 10.12 11.52 -6.77
C LYS A 136 9.50 10.83 -7.98
N GLY A 137 8.52 11.48 -8.60
CA GLY A 137 7.82 10.94 -9.77
C GLY A 137 6.63 10.04 -9.41
N ARG A 138 6.18 9.25 -10.37
CA ARG A 138 4.97 8.42 -10.25
C ARG A 138 5.32 6.94 -10.24
N MET A 139 4.67 6.14 -9.41
CA MET A 139 4.75 4.69 -9.47
C MET A 139 3.95 4.20 -10.68
N CYS A 140 4.55 3.38 -11.53
CA CYS A 140 3.88 2.72 -12.64
C CYS A 140 3.57 1.29 -12.23
N PHE A 141 2.31 0.93 -12.17
CA PHE A 141 1.86 -0.39 -11.79
C PHE A 141 1.69 -1.26 -13.03
N PHE A 142 1.86 -2.58 -12.86
CA PHE A 142 1.60 -3.56 -13.89
C PHE A 142 0.16 -4.07 -13.77
N ASP A 143 -0.44 -4.44 -14.90
CA ASP A 143 -1.70 -5.18 -14.93
C ASP A 143 -1.44 -6.71 -14.96
N GLU A 144 -2.51 -7.50 -15.06
CA GLU A 144 -2.42 -8.97 -15.10
C GLU A 144 -1.61 -9.50 -16.31
N SER A 145 -1.47 -8.71 -17.39
CA SER A 145 -0.67 -9.09 -18.56
C SER A 145 0.82 -8.79 -18.38
N MET A 146 1.22 -8.22 -17.22
CA MET A 146 2.55 -7.70 -16.94
C MET A 146 2.98 -6.57 -17.89
N GLU A 147 2.03 -5.93 -18.56
CA GLU A 147 2.29 -4.73 -19.34
C GLU A 147 2.28 -3.50 -18.42
N ILE A 148 3.26 -2.61 -18.63
CA ILE A 148 3.29 -1.32 -17.94
C ILE A 148 2.07 -0.53 -18.43
N LYS A 149 1.10 -0.31 -17.56
CA LYS A 149 0.09 0.70 -17.85
C LYS A 149 0.79 2.06 -17.93
N GLU A 150 0.41 2.83 -18.95
CA GLU A 150 0.84 4.23 -19.09
C GLU A 150 0.90 4.90 -17.73
N SER A 151 1.90 5.75 -17.53
CA SER A 151 2.10 6.49 -16.27
C SER A 151 0.75 6.99 -15.73
N PRO A 152 0.32 6.51 -14.57
CA PRO A 152 -1.01 6.83 -14.07
C PRO A 152 -1.15 8.36 -13.94
N ASN A 153 -2.34 8.90 -14.23
CA ASN A 153 -2.63 10.34 -14.10
C ASN A 153 -2.65 10.83 -12.64
N PHE A 154 -2.20 10.01 -11.70
CA PHE A 154 -2.18 10.28 -10.26
C PHE A 154 -0.83 9.90 -9.65
N GLN A 155 -0.47 10.59 -8.58
CA GLN A 155 0.68 10.24 -7.76
C GLN A 155 0.28 9.25 -6.67
N SER A 156 1.03 8.17 -6.55
CA SER A 156 0.96 7.26 -5.40
C SER A 156 2.05 7.59 -4.42
N ILE A 157 1.72 7.50 -3.14
CA ILE A 157 2.60 7.74 -2.01
C ILE A 157 2.47 6.60 -1.01
N TYR A 158 3.38 6.50 -0.05
CA TYR A 158 3.10 5.72 1.14
C TYR A 158 2.40 6.59 2.18
N VAL A 159 1.27 6.12 2.67
CA VAL A 159 0.62 6.62 3.88
C VAL A 159 1.05 5.71 5.02
N CYS A 160 1.65 6.31 6.03
CA CYS A 160 2.30 5.60 7.13
C CYS A 160 1.70 6.02 8.48
N SER A 161 1.94 5.20 9.47
CA SER A 161 1.78 5.53 10.88
C SER A 161 2.83 4.77 11.70
N GLY A 162 3.65 5.48 12.48
CA GLY A 162 4.71 4.89 13.29
C GLY A 162 5.90 4.32 12.50
N VAL A 163 6.12 4.77 11.27
CA VAL A 163 7.18 4.28 10.38
C VAL A 163 8.22 5.35 10.11
N LEU A 164 7.81 6.58 9.79
CA LEU A 164 8.74 7.66 9.46
C LEU A 164 9.11 8.49 10.70
N ASP A 165 10.20 9.24 10.62
CA ASP A 165 10.61 10.16 11.70
C ASP A 165 9.86 11.48 11.62
N ASN A 166 9.55 11.95 10.41
CA ASN A 166 8.84 13.19 10.17
C ASN A 166 7.48 12.92 9.53
N GLN A 167 6.54 13.85 9.72
CA GLN A 167 5.20 13.71 9.18
C GLN A 167 5.16 13.70 7.65
N ILE A 168 6.09 14.39 6.99
CA ILE A 168 6.24 14.38 5.54
C ILE A 168 7.71 14.19 5.22
N GLU A 169 8.00 13.17 4.44
CA GLU A 169 9.33 12.90 3.92
C GLU A 169 9.30 12.71 2.41
N PHE A 170 10.36 13.15 1.75
CA PHE A 170 10.56 12.98 0.31
C PHE A 170 11.67 11.97 0.10
N THR A 171 11.50 11.11 -0.90
CA THR A 171 12.51 10.10 -1.25
C THR A 171 12.75 10.04 -2.74
N ASP A 172 13.97 9.76 -3.14
CA ASP A 172 14.28 9.38 -4.51
C ASP A 172 13.71 7.99 -4.78
N MET A 173 13.30 7.78 -6.02
CA MET A 173 12.79 6.51 -6.50
C MET A 173 13.48 6.20 -7.82
N GLU A 174 14.46 5.32 -7.75
CA GLU A 174 15.22 4.88 -8.93
C GLU A 174 14.43 3.79 -9.65
N ARG A 175 14.03 4.09 -10.88
CA ARG A 175 13.57 3.08 -11.83
C ARG A 175 14.80 2.52 -12.52
N GLU A 176 14.98 1.22 -12.52
CA GLU A 176 15.97 0.61 -13.42
C GLU A 176 15.52 0.93 -14.86
N VAL A 177 16.24 1.81 -15.51
CA VAL A 177 16.10 2.02 -16.95
C VAL A 177 16.74 0.80 -17.56
N GLU A 178 15.96 -0.09 -18.18
CA GLU A 178 16.53 -1.12 -19.05
C GLU A 178 17.39 -0.38 -20.06
N ALA A 179 18.70 -0.65 -20.01
CA ALA A 179 19.63 -0.13 -20.99
C ALA A 179 19.27 -0.77 -22.34
N GLU A 180 18.92 0.09 -23.33
CA GLU A 180 18.75 -0.30 -24.71
C GLU A 180 20.03 -0.89 -25.29
#